data_02f92d22b50ecb5c399322324ea56da7
#
_entry.id   02f92d22b50ecb5c399322324ea56da7
#
_cell.length_a   1.000
_cell.length_b   1.000
_cell.length_c   1.000
_cell.angle_alpha   90.00
_cell.angle_beta   90.00
_cell.angle_gamma   90.00
#
_symmetry.space_group_name_H-M   'P 1'
#
loop_
_entity.id
_entity.type
_entity.pdbx_description
1 polymer ?
#
loop_
_entity_poly.entity_id
_entity_poly.type
_entity_poly.pdbx_seq_one_letter_code
_entity_poly.pdbx_strand_id
1 'polypeptide(L)'
;PVFEGERFKLRLVEKEDADRLYKHIASWLTNYDENTVNGRRSAILRACLEKGKKQQGLYQLTVPTGGGKTISSLAFALQHAREHNLKRIIYVIPYTSIIEQNARVFKEILGSRNVLENHCSVVCDNTEELQNMQLAAENFDKPVVVTTNVQFFESLFANKSSKCRKIHNISNSVIIFDEAQMLPVNYLKPCIQAISELIYNYHCTAVLCTATQPALNDFFPDFMKAEEICPNVKG
;
A
#
# COMPACT_ATOMS: atom_id res chain seq x y z
N PRO A 1 -19.42 15.23 24.90
CA PRO A 1 -18.17 14.45 24.91
C PRO A 1 -17.14 15.30 24.21
N VAL A 2 -16.20 15.79 25.01
CA VAL A 2 -15.06 16.55 24.53
C VAL A 2 -14.15 15.53 23.85
N PHE A 3 -14.06 15.60 22.53
CA PHE A 3 -13.03 14.88 21.79
C PHE A 3 -11.72 15.60 22.06
N GLU A 4 -10.95 15.10 23.01
CA GLU A 4 -9.61 15.57 23.26
C GLU A 4 -8.75 15.35 22.01
N GLY A 5 -8.25 16.45 21.44
CA GLY A 5 -7.51 16.47 20.18
C GLY A 5 -6.16 15.74 20.16
N GLU A 6 -5.78 15.03 21.24
CA GLU A 6 -4.56 14.23 21.30
C GLU A 6 -4.72 12.80 20.74
N ARG A 7 -5.94 12.29 20.61
CA ARG A 7 -6.19 10.98 19.99
C ARG A 7 -6.02 10.94 18.47
N PHE A 8 -5.94 12.08 17.82
CA PHE A 8 -5.81 12.21 16.37
C PHE A 8 -4.45 12.67 15.88
N LYS A 9 -3.42 12.67 16.70
CA LYS A 9 -2.07 12.60 16.18
C LYS A 9 -1.85 11.19 15.63
N LEU A 10 -2.46 10.94 14.47
CA LEU A 10 -2.08 9.85 13.58
C LEU A 10 -0.60 10.05 13.31
N ARG A 11 0.19 9.31 14.06
CA ARG A 11 1.62 9.28 13.85
C ARG A 11 1.81 8.64 12.49
N LEU A 12 2.19 9.45 11.54
CA LEU A 12 2.97 9.03 10.40
C LEU A 12 3.86 7.86 10.83
N VAL A 13 4.12 6.94 9.94
CA VAL A 13 5.25 6.02 10.05
C VAL A 13 6.37 6.82 10.71
N GLU A 14 6.61 6.58 11.99
CA GLU A 14 7.56 7.42 12.74
C GLU A 14 8.88 7.36 11.97
N LYS A 15 9.64 8.45 11.98
CA LYS A 15 10.97 8.48 11.36
C LYS A 15 11.79 7.24 11.73
N GLU A 16 11.60 6.74 12.96
CA GLU A 16 12.20 5.51 13.47
C GLU A 16 11.74 4.24 12.72
N ASP A 17 10.49 4.17 12.27
CA ASP A 17 9.99 3.00 11.51
C ASP A 17 10.51 3.05 10.07
N ALA A 18 10.62 4.22 9.47
CA ALA A 18 11.30 4.42 8.20
C ALA A 18 12.82 4.11 8.33
N ASP A 19 13.46 4.50 9.43
CA ASP A 19 14.87 4.21 9.68
C ASP A 19 15.11 2.71 9.97
N ARG A 20 14.18 2.02 10.62
CA ARG A 20 14.24 0.55 10.79
C ARG A 20 14.13 -0.17 9.45
N LEU A 21 13.17 0.24 8.62
CA LEU A 21 13.05 -0.29 7.28
C LEU A 21 14.33 -0.01 6.48
N TYR A 22 14.83 1.21 6.56
CA TYR A 22 16.08 1.58 5.89
C TYR A 22 17.26 0.71 6.35
N LYS A 23 17.40 0.45 7.65
CA LYS A 23 18.44 -0.43 8.19
C LYS A 23 18.26 -1.88 7.74
N HIS A 24 17.03 -2.38 7.75
CA HIS A 24 16.71 -3.73 7.29
C HIS A 24 16.99 -3.88 5.79
N ILE A 25 16.58 -2.89 5.00
CA ILE A 25 16.82 -2.81 3.57
C ILE A 25 18.30 -2.57 3.26
N ALA A 26 19.00 -1.74 4.04
CA ALA A 26 20.43 -1.49 3.86
C ALA A 26 21.27 -2.76 4.05
N SER A 27 20.85 -3.66 4.97
CA SER A 27 21.49 -4.97 5.10
C SER A 27 21.34 -5.85 3.84
N TRP A 28 20.31 -5.63 3.04
CA TRP A 28 20.10 -6.32 1.77
C TRP A 28 20.76 -5.62 0.60
N LEU A 29 21.07 -4.32 0.72
CA LEU A 29 21.73 -3.53 -0.32
C LEU A 29 23.26 -3.63 -0.30
N THR A 30 23.84 -4.14 0.79
CA THR A 30 25.29 -4.25 0.92
C THR A 30 25.80 -5.54 0.24
N ASN A 31 26.54 -5.38 -0.87
CA ASN A 31 27.42 -6.38 -1.49
C ASN A 31 26.80 -7.54 -2.26
N TYR A 32 25.77 -7.30 -3.08
CA TYR A 32 25.36 -8.32 -4.04
C TYR A 32 25.84 -7.96 -5.46
N ASP A 33 26.46 -8.94 -6.13
CA ASP A 33 26.71 -8.89 -7.56
C ASP A 33 25.39 -8.67 -8.30
N GLU A 34 25.31 -7.65 -9.15
CA GLU A 34 24.09 -7.27 -9.90
C GLU A 34 23.55 -8.40 -10.78
N ASN A 35 24.37 -9.37 -11.13
CA ASN A 35 23.98 -10.54 -11.89
C ASN A 35 23.26 -11.61 -11.06
N THR A 36 23.25 -11.49 -9.74
CA THR A 36 22.53 -12.41 -8.84
C THR A 36 21.07 -11.99 -8.65
N VAL A 37 20.21 -12.94 -8.22
CA VAL A 37 18.82 -12.65 -7.86
C VAL A 37 18.72 -11.57 -6.78
N ASN A 38 19.61 -11.62 -5.79
CA ASN A 38 19.64 -10.63 -4.71
C ASN A 38 20.15 -9.27 -5.19
N GLY A 39 21.09 -9.23 -6.13
CA GLY A 39 21.53 -8.00 -6.77
C GLY A 39 20.41 -7.32 -7.56
N ARG A 40 19.65 -8.10 -8.33
CA ARG A 40 18.46 -7.59 -9.05
C ARG A 40 17.39 -7.05 -8.09
N ARG A 41 17.09 -7.76 -6.99
CA ARG A 41 16.17 -7.29 -5.94
C ARG A 41 16.66 -5.98 -5.32
N SER A 42 17.95 -5.85 -5.06
CA SER A 42 18.55 -4.63 -4.53
C SER A 42 18.45 -3.46 -5.52
N ALA A 43 18.63 -3.71 -6.81
CA ALA A 43 18.47 -2.70 -7.85
C ALA A 43 17.01 -2.19 -7.93
N ILE A 44 16.03 -3.11 -7.90
CA ILE A 44 14.59 -2.76 -7.87
C ILE A 44 14.28 -1.92 -6.64
N LEU A 45 14.78 -2.32 -5.48
CA LEU A 45 14.57 -1.62 -4.23
C LEU A 45 15.13 -0.20 -4.25
N ARG A 46 16.36 -0.01 -4.78
CA ARG A 46 16.96 1.32 -4.96
C ARG A 46 16.12 2.19 -5.89
N ALA A 47 15.66 1.63 -7.02
CA ALA A 47 14.79 2.36 -7.95
C ALA A 47 13.48 2.79 -7.27
N CYS A 48 12.87 1.92 -6.47
CA CYS A 48 11.67 2.23 -5.69
C CYS A 48 11.90 3.37 -4.70
N LEU A 49 13.02 3.38 -3.96
CA LEU A 49 13.36 4.44 -3.02
C LEU A 49 13.60 5.79 -3.74
N GLU A 50 14.34 5.79 -4.86
CA GLU A 50 14.58 7.02 -5.62
C GLU A 50 13.29 7.55 -6.26
N LYS A 51 12.46 6.66 -6.79
CA LYS A 51 11.18 7.05 -7.39
C LYS A 51 10.20 7.57 -6.34
N GLY A 52 10.26 7.07 -5.11
CA GLY A 52 9.43 7.54 -4.00
C GLY A 52 9.61 9.02 -3.66
N LYS A 53 10.69 9.66 -4.11
CA LYS A 53 10.94 11.09 -3.95
C LYS A 53 10.25 11.97 -5.02
N LYS A 54 9.65 11.35 -6.04
CA LYS A 54 8.96 12.05 -7.13
C LYS A 54 7.57 12.51 -6.72
N GLN A 55 6.91 13.30 -7.58
CA GLN A 55 5.59 13.88 -7.34
C GLN A 55 4.52 12.80 -7.10
N GLN A 56 3.46 13.19 -6.40
CA GLN A 56 2.29 12.33 -6.22
C GLN A 56 1.61 12.04 -7.56
N GLY A 57 1.00 10.86 -7.69
CA GLY A 57 0.33 10.46 -8.91
C GLY A 57 0.10 8.97 -9.03
N LEU A 58 0.03 8.49 -10.25
CA LEU A 58 -0.14 7.09 -10.60
C LEU A 58 1.20 6.49 -11.00
N TYR A 59 1.57 5.39 -10.34
CA TYR A 59 2.80 4.66 -10.60
C TYR A 59 2.51 3.20 -10.96
N GLN A 60 3.43 2.60 -11.67
CA GLN A 60 3.41 1.17 -11.99
C GLN A 60 4.73 0.54 -11.59
N LEU A 61 4.66 -0.65 -10.99
CA LEU A 61 5.82 -1.46 -10.64
C LEU A 61 5.69 -2.83 -11.31
N THR A 62 6.40 -3.00 -12.41
CA THR A 62 6.42 -4.27 -13.17
C THR A 62 7.62 -5.10 -12.75
N VAL A 63 7.40 -6.09 -11.90
CA VAL A 63 8.46 -6.97 -11.36
C VAL A 63 7.99 -8.42 -11.42
N PRO A 64 8.80 -9.32 -11.99
CA PRO A 64 8.48 -10.75 -12.05
C PRO A 64 8.22 -11.35 -10.65
N THR A 65 7.47 -12.45 -10.62
CA THR A 65 7.24 -13.20 -9.38
C THR A 65 8.57 -13.61 -8.75
N GLY A 66 8.69 -13.41 -7.43
CA GLY A 66 9.95 -13.67 -6.71
C GLY A 66 10.98 -12.53 -6.78
N GLY A 67 10.73 -11.48 -7.56
CA GLY A 67 11.63 -10.33 -7.70
C GLY A 67 11.65 -9.34 -6.51
N GLY A 68 10.96 -9.65 -5.40
CA GLY A 68 10.92 -8.79 -4.21
C GLY A 68 9.88 -7.66 -4.29
N LYS A 69 8.87 -7.79 -5.14
CA LYS A 69 7.81 -6.81 -5.38
C LYS A 69 7.18 -6.25 -4.10
N THR A 70 6.80 -7.12 -3.16
CA THR A 70 6.13 -6.74 -1.89
C THR A 70 6.97 -5.77 -1.05
N ILE A 71 8.26 -6.07 -0.88
CA ILE A 71 9.16 -5.22 -0.09
C ILE A 71 9.52 -3.95 -0.83
N SER A 72 9.76 -4.05 -2.13
CA SER A 72 10.14 -2.89 -2.95
C SER A 72 8.98 -1.88 -3.08
N SER A 73 7.74 -2.35 -3.24
CA SER A 73 6.56 -1.47 -3.26
C SER A 73 6.31 -0.82 -1.89
N LEU A 74 6.50 -1.57 -0.79
CA LEU A 74 6.44 -1.00 0.56
C LEU A 74 7.52 0.07 0.77
N ALA A 75 8.74 -0.17 0.31
CA ALA A 75 9.84 0.79 0.40
C ALA A 75 9.55 2.08 -0.39
N PHE A 76 9.02 1.95 -1.61
CA PHE A 76 8.51 3.10 -2.36
C PHE A 76 7.50 3.88 -1.54
N ALA A 77 6.47 3.19 -1.01
CA ALA A 77 5.37 3.81 -0.31
C ALA A 77 5.82 4.54 0.97
N LEU A 78 6.74 3.95 1.73
CA LEU A 78 7.29 4.57 2.93
C LEU A 78 8.12 5.83 2.59
N GLN A 79 8.99 5.74 1.58
CA GLN A 79 9.74 6.90 1.12
C GLN A 79 8.82 8.00 0.61
N HIS A 80 7.81 7.62 -0.18
CA HIS A 80 6.86 8.55 -0.77
C HIS A 80 5.96 9.22 0.30
N ALA A 81 5.47 8.43 1.27
CA ALA A 81 4.69 8.95 2.37
C ALA A 81 5.50 9.94 3.21
N ARG A 82 6.78 9.68 3.43
CA ARG A 82 7.69 10.60 4.15
C ARG A 82 7.92 11.89 3.36
N GLU A 83 8.17 11.80 2.06
CA GLU A 83 8.45 12.96 1.21
C GLU A 83 7.25 13.91 1.12
N HIS A 84 6.06 13.34 0.96
CA HIS A 84 4.81 14.09 0.74
C HIS A 84 3.94 14.23 1.98
N ASN A 85 4.45 13.85 3.16
CA ASN A 85 3.71 13.91 4.43
C ASN A 85 2.36 13.18 4.36
N LEU A 86 2.32 12.02 3.67
CA LEU A 86 1.12 11.20 3.57
C LEU A 86 0.91 10.39 4.84
N LYS A 87 -0.34 10.19 5.22
CA LYS A 87 -0.69 9.68 6.56
C LYS A 87 -0.68 8.16 6.67
N ARG A 88 -0.83 7.45 5.54
CA ARG A 88 -1.09 6.01 5.58
C ARG A 88 -0.62 5.31 4.33
N ILE A 89 -0.33 4.02 4.48
CA ILE A 89 -0.08 3.09 3.39
C ILE A 89 -1.20 2.06 3.41
N ILE A 90 -1.90 1.88 2.29
CA ILE A 90 -2.95 0.89 2.12
C ILE A 90 -2.49 -0.12 1.08
N TYR A 91 -2.26 -1.35 1.54
CA TYR A 91 -1.81 -2.46 0.69
C TYR A 91 -3.01 -3.34 0.32
N VAL A 92 -3.42 -3.27 -0.92
CA VAL A 92 -4.62 -3.92 -1.45
C VAL A 92 -4.21 -5.16 -2.23
N ILE A 93 -4.72 -6.33 -1.85
CA ILE A 93 -4.39 -7.62 -2.47
C ILE A 93 -5.66 -8.33 -3.00
N PRO A 94 -5.52 -9.20 -4.02
CA PRO A 94 -6.71 -9.83 -4.61
C PRO A 94 -7.35 -10.89 -3.71
N TYR A 95 -6.57 -11.60 -2.88
CA TYR A 95 -7.03 -12.78 -2.14
C TYR A 95 -6.76 -12.70 -0.65
N THR A 96 -7.71 -13.16 0.16
CA THR A 96 -7.60 -13.22 1.62
C THR A 96 -6.47 -14.13 2.11
N SER A 97 -6.21 -15.23 1.39
CA SER A 97 -5.16 -16.20 1.76
C SER A 97 -3.73 -15.63 1.79
N ILE A 98 -3.50 -14.50 1.10
CA ILE A 98 -2.19 -13.86 1.04
C ILE A 98 -2.07 -12.71 2.06
N ILE A 99 -3.19 -12.25 2.66
CA ILE A 99 -3.18 -11.15 3.64
C ILE A 99 -2.27 -11.46 4.81
N GLU A 100 -2.47 -12.60 5.45
CA GLU A 100 -1.72 -13.00 6.64
C GLU A 100 -0.22 -13.06 6.37
N GLN A 101 0.16 -13.59 5.20
CA GLN A 101 1.57 -13.67 4.81
C GLN A 101 2.20 -12.28 4.62
N ASN A 102 1.55 -11.40 3.87
CA ASN A 102 2.06 -10.04 3.64
C ASN A 102 2.04 -9.21 4.93
N ALA A 103 0.95 -9.29 5.70
CA ALA A 103 0.85 -8.59 6.96
C ALA A 103 1.88 -9.06 7.98
N ARG A 104 2.21 -10.37 8.02
CA ARG A 104 3.28 -10.90 8.87
C ARG A 104 4.63 -10.29 8.51
N VAL A 105 4.98 -10.26 7.23
CA VAL A 105 6.21 -9.62 6.75
C VAL A 105 6.25 -8.14 7.15
N PHE A 106 5.15 -7.41 6.97
CA PHE A 106 5.09 -6.00 7.36
C PHE A 106 5.17 -5.80 8.87
N LYS A 107 4.55 -6.68 9.67
CA LYS A 107 4.66 -6.65 11.14
C LYS A 107 6.07 -6.93 11.63
N GLU A 108 6.79 -7.84 10.98
CA GLU A 108 8.20 -8.12 11.28
C GLU A 108 9.09 -6.89 11.01
N ILE A 109 8.83 -6.14 9.96
CA ILE A 109 9.61 -4.98 9.55
C ILE A 109 9.21 -3.73 10.36
N LEU A 110 7.92 -3.45 10.48
CA LEU A 110 7.38 -2.18 10.98
C LEU A 110 6.87 -2.26 12.43
N GLY A 111 6.78 -3.47 12.98
CA GLY A 111 6.16 -3.72 14.28
C GLY A 111 4.64 -3.93 14.19
N SER A 112 4.13 -4.87 14.99
CA SER A 112 2.71 -5.31 14.95
C SER A 112 1.72 -4.20 15.26
N ARG A 113 2.10 -3.21 16.07
CA ARG A 113 1.25 -2.06 16.41
C ARG A 113 0.91 -1.16 15.21
N ASN A 114 1.77 -1.15 14.18
CA ASN A 114 1.67 -0.25 13.03
C ASN A 114 0.92 -0.87 11.84
N VAL A 115 0.65 -2.18 11.90
CA VAL A 115 0.02 -2.91 10.79
C VAL A 115 -1.34 -3.43 11.19
N LEU A 116 -2.34 -3.15 10.35
CA LEU A 116 -3.70 -3.65 10.44
C LEU A 116 -3.95 -4.67 9.34
N GLU A 117 -4.45 -5.84 9.71
CA GLU A 117 -5.05 -6.79 8.78
C GLU A 117 -6.56 -6.56 8.75
N ASN A 118 -7.10 -6.22 7.59
CA ASN A 118 -8.53 -6.01 7.42
C ASN A 118 -9.11 -7.03 6.45
N HIS A 119 -9.56 -8.16 7.01
CA HIS A 119 -10.28 -9.21 6.31
C HIS A 119 -11.35 -9.84 7.21
N CYS A 120 -12.25 -10.64 6.64
CA CYS A 120 -13.44 -11.17 7.33
C CYS A 120 -13.16 -12.20 8.45
N SER A 121 -11.91 -12.61 8.69
CA SER A 121 -11.58 -13.79 9.49
C SER A 121 -10.63 -13.52 10.66
N VAL A 122 -10.55 -12.30 11.19
CA VAL A 122 -9.69 -12.03 12.37
C VAL A 122 -10.33 -12.64 13.62
N VAL A 123 -9.75 -13.71 14.13
CA VAL A 123 -10.12 -14.35 15.41
C VAL A 123 -9.13 -13.87 16.46
N CYS A 124 -9.61 -13.28 17.55
CA CYS A 124 -8.82 -12.91 18.72
C CYS A 124 -9.47 -13.50 19.97
N ASP A 125 -8.65 -14.01 20.87
CA ASP A 125 -9.12 -14.66 22.12
C ASP A 125 -9.45 -13.67 23.25
N ASN A 126 -9.11 -12.38 23.08
CA ASN A 126 -9.29 -11.33 24.09
C ASN A 126 -10.33 -10.31 23.65
N THR A 127 -11.38 -10.09 24.45
CA THR A 127 -12.53 -9.24 24.12
C THR A 127 -12.18 -7.75 23.97
N GLU A 128 -11.27 -7.20 24.76
CA GLU A 128 -10.85 -5.79 24.64
C GLU A 128 -9.95 -5.55 23.41
N GLU A 129 -8.99 -6.43 23.17
CA GLU A 129 -8.16 -6.36 21.96
C GLU A 129 -8.99 -6.54 20.70
N LEU A 130 -9.99 -7.45 20.73
CA LEU A 130 -10.92 -7.66 19.62
C LEU A 130 -11.71 -6.39 19.30
N GLN A 131 -12.25 -5.72 20.32
CA GLN A 131 -12.98 -4.46 20.13
C GLN A 131 -12.08 -3.35 19.55
N ASN A 132 -10.86 -3.21 20.06
CA ASN A 132 -9.91 -2.23 19.55
C ASN A 132 -9.47 -2.53 18.12
N MET A 133 -9.27 -3.80 17.76
CA MET A 133 -8.97 -4.22 16.41
C MET A 133 -10.15 -4.01 15.45
N GLN A 134 -11.37 -4.30 15.90
CA GLN A 134 -12.58 -4.05 15.11
C GLN A 134 -12.77 -2.56 14.84
N LEU A 135 -12.61 -1.69 15.84
CA LEU A 135 -12.68 -0.24 15.69
C LEU A 135 -11.59 0.29 14.73
N ALA A 136 -10.38 -0.23 14.84
CA ALA A 136 -9.30 0.12 13.93
C ALA A 136 -9.60 -0.35 12.49
N ALA A 137 -10.17 -1.55 12.33
CA ALA A 137 -10.56 -2.09 11.02
C ALA A 137 -11.73 -1.34 10.39
N GLU A 138 -12.70 -0.91 11.20
CA GLU A 138 -13.83 -0.09 10.74
C GLU A 138 -13.39 1.26 10.17
N ASN A 139 -12.30 1.82 10.66
CA ASN A 139 -11.82 3.14 10.29
C ASN A 139 -10.51 3.14 9.49
N PHE A 140 -9.85 2.00 9.28
CA PHE A 140 -8.47 1.95 8.77
C PHE A 140 -7.48 2.75 9.63
N ASP A 141 -7.60 2.66 10.95
CA ASP A 141 -6.87 3.51 11.87
C ASP A 141 -5.52 2.93 12.31
N LYS A 142 -4.68 2.61 11.33
CA LYS A 142 -3.28 2.21 11.50
C LYS A 142 -2.42 2.80 10.37
N PRO A 143 -1.13 3.03 10.60
CA PRO A 143 -0.22 3.54 9.57
C PRO A 143 -0.14 2.68 8.32
N VAL A 144 -0.19 1.37 8.47
CA VAL A 144 -0.20 0.41 7.36
C VAL A 144 -1.42 -0.49 7.48
N VAL A 145 -2.22 -0.52 6.43
CA VAL A 145 -3.43 -1.34 6.34
C VAL A 145 -3.27 -2.34 5.20
N VAL A 146 -3.42 -3.64 5.50
CA VAL A 146 -3.46 -4.70 4.49
C VAL A 146 -4.90 -5.16 4.34
N THR A 147 -5.44 -5.08 3.13
CA THR A 147 -6.86 -5.38 2.86
C THR A 147 -7.05 -6.04 1.50
N THR A 148 -8.26 -6.52 1.21
CA THR A 148 -8.59 -7.07 -0.12
C THR A 148 -9.15 -6.02 -1.06
N ASN A 149 -9.09 -6.31 -2.39
CA ASN A 149 -9.79 -5.51 -3.41
C ASN A 149 -11.26 -5.32 -3.05
N VAL A 150 -11.95 -6.38 -2.63
CA VAL A 150 -13.37 -6.34 -2.28
C VAL A 150 -13.62 -5.37 -1.12
N GLN A 151 -12.89 -5.53 0.00
CA GLN A 151 -13.06 -4.67 1.18
C GLN A 151 -12.70 -3.22 0.89
N PHE A 152 -11.67 -2.99 0.07
CA PHE A 152 -11.25 -1.65 -0.32
C PHE A 152 -12.34 -0.96 -1.14
N PHE A 153 -12.78 -1.55 -2.25
CA PHE A 153 -13.78 -0.94 -3.13
C PHE A 153 -15.17 -0.90 -2.50
N GLU A 154 -15.56 -1.90 -1.69
CA GLU A 154 -16.80 -1.82 -0.91
C GLU A 154 -16.82 -0.61 0.03
N SER A 155 -15.68 -0.21 0.59
CA SER A 155 -15.62 0.97 1.44
C SER A 155 -15.85 2.29 0.68
N LEU A 156 -15.59 2.31 -0.63
CA LEU A 156 -15.80 3.48 -1.49
C LEU A 156 -17.22 3.52 -2.07
N PHE A 157 -17.80 2.37 -2.40
CA PHE A 157 -19.09 2.28 -3.10
C PHE A 157 -20.27 1.92 -2.18
N ALA A 158 -20.03 1.69 -0.88
CA ALA A 158 -21.10 1.32 0.03
C ALA A 158 -22.06 2.47 0.29
N ASN A 159 -23.36 2.15 0.35
CA ASN A 159 -24.41 3.07 0.76
C ASN A 159 -24.64 3.14 2.29
N LYS A 160 -23.87 2.36 3.07
CA LYS A 160 -23.97 2.34 4.54
C LYS A 160 -22.90 3.27 5.13
N SER A 161 -23.34 4.22 5.98
CA SER A 161 -22.45 5.18 6.64
C SER A 161 -21.30 4.55 7.44
N SER A 162 -21.53 3.38 8.02
CA SER A 162 -20.49 2.63 8.74
C SER A 162 -19.33 2.19 7.83
N LYS A 163 -19.62 1.84 6.58
CA LYS A 163 -18.58 1.47 5.61
C LYS A 163 -17.86 2.69 5.01
N CYS A 164 -18.57 3.82 4.86
CA CYS A 164 -18.01 5.07 4.33
C CYS A 164 -17.05 5.77 5.29
N ARG A 165 -16.98 5.37 6.57
CA ARG A 165 -16.04 5.95 7.55
C ARG A 165 -14.57 5.82 7.14
N LYS A 166 -14.23 4.83 6.33
CA LYS A 166 -12.86 4.58 5.87
C LYS A 166 -12.34 5.66 4.91
N ILE A 167 -13.23 6.37 4.20
CA ILE A 167 -12.83 7.31 3.13
C ILE A 167 -11.92 8.42 3.66
N HIS A 168 -12.22 9.00 4.83
CA HIS A 168 -11.39 10.06 5.40
C HIS A 168 -9.97 9.57 5.78
N ASN A 169 -9.83 8.27 6.03
CA ASN A 169 -8.55 7.63 6.32
C ASN A 169 -7.86 7.07 5.06
N ILE A 170 -8.59 6.97 3.94
CA ILE A 170 -8.00 6.65 2.63
C ILE A 170 -7.36 7.90 2.02
N SER A 171 -7.90 9.09 2.27
CA SER A 171 -7.31 10.35 1.80
C SER A 171 -5.89 10.56 2.34
N ASN A 172 -5.05 11.24 1.57
CA ASN A 172 -3.65 11.49 1.91
C ASN A 172 -2.88 10.19 2.23
N SER A 173 -3.01 9.19 1.37
CA SER A 173 -2.35 7.90 1.54
C SER A 173 -1.62 7.44 0.27
N VAL A 174 -0.72 6.47 0.45
CA VAL A 174 -0.18 5.68 -0.67
C VAL A 174 -0.98 4.39 -0.74
N ILE A 175 -1.55 4.10 -1.89
CA ILE A 175 -2.37 2.90 -2.12
C ILE A 175 -1.63 2.00 -3.08
N ILE A 176 -1.27 0.80 -2.62
CA ILE A 176 -0.58 -0.21 -3.43
C ILE A 176 -1.60 -1.27 -3.82
N PHE A 177 -1.82 -1.46 -5.11
CA PHE A 177 -2.62 -2.56 -5.65
C PHE A 177 -1.69 -3.68 -6.07
N ASP A 178 -1.56 -4.71 -5.25
CA ASP A 178 -0.77 -5.90 -5.60
C ASP A 178 -1.56 -6.79 -6.56
N GLU A 179 -0.87 -7.38 -7.53
CA GLU A 179 -1.47 -8.10 -8.65
C GLU A 179 -2.61 -7.29 -9.30
N ALA A 180 -2.32 -6.06 -9.69
CA ALA A 180 -3.32 -5.11 -10.21
C ALA A 180 -4.11 -5.64 -11.42
N GLN A 181 -3.57 -6.60 -12.19
CA GLN A 181 -4.29 -7.30 -13.27
C GLN A 181 -5.50 -8.12 -12.76
N MET A 182 -5.59 -8.37 -11.45
CA MET A 182 -6.70 -9.07 -10.81
C MET A 182 -7.82 -8.14 -10.35
N LEU A 183 -7.80 -6.86 -10.73
CA LEU A 183 -8.94 -5.97 -10.54
C LEU A 183 -10.17 -6.54 -11.27
N PRO A 184 -11.37 -6.47 -10.66
CA PRO A 184 -12.56 -7.14 -11.19
C PRO A 184 -12.96 -6.58 -12.55
N VAL A 185 -12.85 -7.38 -13.59
CA VAL A 185 -13.08 -6.99 -14.99
C VAL A 185 -14.48 -6.38 -15.18
N ASN A 186 -15.51 -6.96 -14.56
CA ASN A 186 -16.89 -6.48 -14.66
C ASN A 186 -17.10 -5.09 -14.04
N TYR A 187 -16.21 -4.68 -13.14
CA TYR A 187 -16.24 -3.39 -12.43
C TYR A 187 -14.98 -2.56 -12.67
N LEU A 188 -14.22 -2.90 -13.72
CA LEU A 188 -12.93 -2.25 -13.97
C LEU A 188 -13.07 -0.74 -14.13
N LYS A 189 -14.03 -0.27 -14.93
CA LYS A 189 -14.25 1.16 -15.14
C LYS A 189 -14.57 1.91 -13.85
N PRO A 190 -15.55 1.49 -13.01
CA PRO A 190 -15.76 2.10 -11.69
C PRO A 190 -14.53 2.08 -10.80
N CYS A 191 -13.76 0.98 -10.77
CA CYS A 191 -12.55 0.89 -9.98
C CYS A 191 -11.48 1.90 -10.44
N ILE A 192 -11.24 2.01 -11.74
CA ILE A 192 -10.31 2.97 -12.33
C ILE A 192 -10.76 4.41 -12.04
N GLN A 193 -12.04 4.69 -12.17
CA GLN A 193 -12.59 6.02 -11.85
C GLN A 193 -12.39 6.34 -10.36
N ALA A 194 -12.66 5.40 -9.46
CA ALA A 194 -12.43 5.59 -8.03
C ALA A 194 -10.96 5.84 -7.70
N ILE A 195 -10.04 5.10 -8.31
CA ILE A 195 -8.59 5.32 -8.16
C ILE A 195 -8.21 6.71 -8.67
N SER A 196 -8.73 7.12 -9.82
CA SER A 196 -8.47 8.44 -10.40
C SER A 196 -8.96 9.57 -9.49
N GLU A 197 -10.16 9.42 -8.91
CA GLU A 197 -10.72 10.35 -7.94
C GLU A 197 -9.87 10.45 -6.67
N LEU A 198 -9.40 9.32 -6.14
CA LEU A 198 -8.54 9.29 -4.97
C LEU A 198 -7.21 10.03 -5.21
N ILE A 199 -6.63 9.89 -6.40
CA ILE A 199 -5.41 10.60 -6.76
C ILE A 199 -5.68 12.09 -6.93
N TYR A 200 -6.72 12.45 -7.70
CA TYR A 200 -6.95 13.83 -8.11
C TYR A 200 -7.52 14.70 -6.99
N ASN A 201 -8.54 14.20 -6.27
CA ASN A 201 -9.29 14.97 -5.29
C ASN A 201 -8.93 14.67 -3.83
N TYR A 202 -8.34 13.51 -3.54
CA TYR A 202 -8.05 13.07 -2.16
C TYR A 202 -6.55 13.00 -1.85
N HIS A 203 -5.70 13.57 -2.73
CA HIS A 203 -4.26 13.65 -2.54
C HIS A 203 -3.60 12.30 -2.25
N CYS A 204 -4.08 11.24 -2.91
CA CYS A 204 -3.49 9.92 -2.82
C CYS A 204 -2.43 9.73 -3.90
N THR A 205 -1.54 8.78 -3.68
CA THR A 205 -0.71 8.19 -4.72
C THR A 205 -1.08 6.72 -4.87
N ALA A 206 -1.27 6.25 -6.09
CA ALA A 206 -1.54 4.85 -6.35
C ALA A 206 -0.36 4.17 -7.05
N VAL A 207 -0.09 2.92 -6.66
CA VAL A 207 0.95 2.07 -7.25
C VAL A 207 0.31 0.78 -7.74
N LEU A 208 0.38 0.53 -9.03
CA LEU A 208 -0.10 -0.70 -9.66
C LEU A 208 1.06 -1.71 -9.75
N CYS A 209 1.06 -2.71 -8.88
CA CYS A 209 2.07 -3.75 -8.87
C CYS A 209 1.61 -4.94 -9.70
N THR A 210 2.46 -5.41 -10.63
CA THR A 210 2.12 -6.53 -11.52
C THR A 210 3.36 -7.36 -11.84
N ALA A 211 3.14 -8.63 -12.22
CA ALA A 211 4.21 -9.48 -12.74
C ALA A 211 4.41 -9.29 -14.26
N THR A 212 3.39 -8.82 -14.95
CA THR A 212 3.37 -8.59 -16.41
C THR A 212 2.87 -7.17 -16.66
N GLN A 213 3.17 -6.60 -17.83
CA GLN A 213 2.61 -5.28 -18.20
C GLN A 213 1.10 -5.42 -18.44
N PRO A 214 0.23 -4.94 -17.55
CA PRO A 214 -1.19 -4.94 -17.82
C PRO A 214 -1.56 -3.78 -18.72
N ALA A 215 -2.53 -4.00 -19.60
CA ALA A 215 -3.16 -2.94 -20.40
C ALA A 215 -4.04 -1.99 -19.55
N LEU A 216 -3.83 -1.92 -18.22
CA LEU A 216 -4.61 -1.07 -17.31
C LEU A 216 -4.39 0.43 -17.58
N ASN A 217 -3.21 0.76 -18.08
CA ASN A 217 -2.85 2.15 -18.32
C ASN A 217 -3.77 2.82 -19.36
N ASP A 218 -4.31 2.04 -20.30
CA ASP A 218 -5.21 2.54 -21.34
C ASP A 218 -6.60 2.94 -20.81
N PHE A 219 -6.97 2.43 -19.63
CA PHE A 219 -8.25 2.75 -19.00
C PHE A 219 -8.21 4.02 -18.14
N PHE A 220 -7.00 4.52 -17.80
CA PHE A 220 -6.86 5.79 -17.09
C PHE A 220 -6.95 6.97 -18.07
N PRO A 221 -7.43 8.14 -17.59
CA PRO A 221 -7.45 9.37 -18.40
C PRO A 221 -6.06 9.71 -18.94
N ASP A 222 -5.99 10.38 -20.11
CA ASP A 222 -4.71 10.71 -20.77
C ASP A 222 -3.78 11.56 -19.92
N PHE A 223 -4.34 12.42 -19.06
CA PHE A 223 -3.59 13.22 -18.11
C PHE A 223 -3.11 12.45 -16.88
N MET A 224 -3.50 11.16 -16.71
CA MET A 224 -3.17 10.33 -15.58
C MET A 224 -2.62 8.98 -16.04
N LYS A 225 -1.48 8.98 -16.71
CA LYS A 225 -0.82 7.74 -17.09
C LYS A 225 0.14 7.28 -16.02
N ALA A 226 0.21 5.96 -15.81
CA ALA A 226 1.10 5.38 -14.81
C ALA A 226 2.56 5.56 -15.23
N GLU A 227 3.36 6.08 -14.32
CA GLU A 227 4.82 6.18 -14.49
C GLU A 227 5.47 4.90 -13.97
N GLU A 228 6.24 4.21 -14.83
CA GLU A 228 6.96 3.00 -14.44
C GLU A 228 8.08 3.32 -13.44
N ILE A 229 8.11 2.59 -12.32
CA ILE A 229 9.12 2.78 -11.27
C ILE A 229 10.46 2.19 -11.70
N CYS A 230 10.44 1.03 -12.37
CA CYS A 230 11.62 0.28 -12.77
C CYS A 230 11.68 0.04 -14.29
N PRO A 231 11.96 1.04 -15.12
CA PRO A 231 11.87 0.92 -16.59
C PRO A 231 12.85 -0.09 -17.20
N ASN A 232 13.89 -0.51 -16.48
CA ASN A 232 14.99 -1.31 -17.00
C ASN A 232 15.04 -2.77 -16.50
N VAL A 233 14.03 -3.22 -15.77
CA VAL A 233 13.96 -4.61 -15.32
C VAL A 233 13.40 -5.47 -16.45
N LYS A 234 14.24 -5.78 -17.44
CA LYS A 234 13.94 -6.87 -18.38
C LYS A 234 14.07 -8.19 -17.60
N GLY A 235 12.96 -8.94 -17.57
CA GLY A 235 12.91 -10.29 -17.01
C GLY A 235 13.81 -11.27 -17.76
#